data_a8c7383ca9c98773d1253e50e25c3406
#
_entry.id   a8c7383ca9c98773d1253e50e25c3406
#
_cell.length_a   1.000
_cell.length_b   1.000
_cell.length_c   1.000
_cell.angle_alpha   90.00
_cell.angle_beta   90.00
_cell.angle_gamma   90.00
#
_symmetry.space_group_name_H-M   'P 1'
#
loop_
_entity.id
_entity.type
_entity.pdbx_description
1 polymer ?
#
loop_
_entity_poly.entity_id
_entity_poly.type
_entity_poly.pdbx_seq_one_letter_code
_entity_poly.pdbx_strand_id
1 'polypeptide(L)'
;MNWIYKTTKSDFDTDEVSLNDHLNNLGNDGWELVSIIPPSYGGKFHFFWKKQEVSAPKQAREEERADTLNSKQSAENKAKTANSGSPVEITQSKFEVGDTFPEFTLQSSSGDMYSTADLSKNTIIYFYPADGTEYCTIQAKGFSIIYDTITDMGLDIVGVSPDDISTHKKFRSDQKIPFHLLYDEGSKVSDKLGLLKRPPPDHIYPLRVTFLVDQNRTILGKWDEIDVQTHSDDVVSFVVEILDKNENAEKN
;
A
#
# COMPACT_ATOMS: atom_id res chain seq x y z
N MET A 1 -9.98 -18.48 15.08
CA MET A 1 -9.67 -17.33 15.96
C MET A 1 -9.61 -16.14 15.04
N ASN A 2 -10.46 -15.15 15.27
CA ASN A 2 -10.47 -13.94 14.45
C ASN A 2 -9.68 -12.85 15.17
N TRP A 3 -8.89 -12.09 14.41
CA TRP A 3 -8.12 -10.96 14.90
C TRP A 3 -8.71 -9.68 14.32
N ILE A 4 -8.85 -8.65 15.14
CA ILE A 4 -9.19 -7.30 14.71
C ILE A 4 -7.91 -6.50 14.68
N TYR A 5 -7.71 -5.69 13.65
CA TYR A 5 -6.54 -4.83 13.48
C TYR A 5 -6.92 -3.36 13.60
N LYS A 6 -5.99 -2.55 14.07
CA LYS A 6 -6.15 -1.11 14.24
C LYS A 6 -4.84 -0.40 14.01
N THR A 7 -4.87 0.77 13.35
CA THR A 7 -3.74 1.68 13.29
C THR A 7 -3.98 2.92 14.13
N THR A 8 -2.93 3.41 14.78
CA THR A 8 -2.94 4.73 15.41
C THR A 8 -1.72 5.53 14.96
N LYS A 9 -1.90 6.84 14.75
CA LYS A 9 -0.83 7.77 14.37
C LYS A 9 -0.60 8.74 15.51
N SER A 10 0.65 9.02 15.84
CA SER A 10 0.96 10.01 16.86
C SER A 10 2.19 10.84 16.51
N ASP A 11 2.10 12.13 16.78
CA ASP A 11 3.19 13.11 16.75
C ASP A 11 3.89 13.08 18.10
N PHE A 12 4.54 11.95 18.43
CA PHE A 12 5.39 11.96 19.62
C PHE A 12 6.63 12.78 19.32
N ASP A 13 6.58 14.04 19.67
CA ASP A 13 7.77 14.85 19.82
C ASP A 13 8.42 14.41 21.16
N THR A 14 9.28 13.37 21.07
CA THR A 14 10.29 12.95 22.06
C THR A 14 9.86 12.85 23.53
N ASP A 15 8.58 12.94 23.90
CA ASP A 15 8.13 12.77 25.26
C ASP A 15 7.80 11.30 25.55
N GLU A 16 8.75 10.63 26.20
CA GLU A 16 8.67 9.22 26.61
C GLU A 16 7.42 8.89 27.45
N VAL A 17 6.92 9.86 28.20
CA VAL A 17 5.71 9.72 29.06
C VAL A 17 4.46 9.59 28.17
N SER A 18 4.31 10.43 27.17
CA SER A 18 3.17 10.42 26.26
C SER A 18 3.09 9.15 25.42
N LEU A 19 4.25 8.61 25.00
CA LEU A 19 4.32 7.33 24.29
C LEU A 19 3.88 6.17 25.20
N ASN A 20 4.41 6.10 26.40
CA ASN A 20 4.06 5.05 27.37
C ASN A 20 2.57 5.07 27.74
N ASP A 21 1.98 6.26 27.91
CA ASP A 21 0.56 6.40 28.19
C ASP A 21 -0.29 5.91 27.02
N HIS A 22 0.09 6.21 25.76
CA HIS A 22 -0.59 5.70 24.58
C HIS A 22 -0.52 4.16 24.47
N LEU A 23 0.66 3.59 24.69
CA LEU A 23 0.86 2.14 24.64
C LEU A 23 0.07 1.44 25.75
N ASN A 24 0.10 1.97 26.97
CA ASN A 24 -0.61 1.41 28.11
C ASN A 24 -2.12 1.49 27.96
N ASN A 25 -2.67 2.60 27.44
CA ASN A 25 -4.10 2.75 27.25
C ASN A 25 -4.65 1.70 26.27
N LEU A 26 -3.98 1.46 25.14
CA LEU A 26 -4.42 0.44 24.20
C LEU A 26 -4.17 -0.98 24.70
N GLY A 27 -3.05 -1.22 25.41
CA GLY A 27 -2.80 -2.50 26.06
C GLY A 27 -3.84 -2.86 27.11
N ASN A 28 -4.28 -1.89 27.93
CA ASN A 28 -5.35 -2.08 28.92
C ASN A 28 -6.71 -2.41 28.28
N ASP A 29 -6.95 -1.90 27.06
CA ASP A 29 -8.14 -2.22 26.27
C ASP A 29 -8.03 -3.61 25.57
N GLY A 30 -6.94 -4.34 25.79
CA GLY A 30 -6.69 -5.67 25.26
C GLY A 30 -6.15 -5.68 23.83
N TRP A 31 -5.60 -4.56 23.35
CA TRP A 31 -4.88 -4.51 22.09
C TRP A 31 -3.42 -4.90 22.28
N GLU A 32 -2.91 -5.76 21.41
CA GLU A 32 -1.51 -6.14 21.34
C GLU A 32 -0.80 -5.32 20.27
N LEU A 33 0.32 -4.69 20.62
CA LEU A 33 1.15 -3.99 19.66
C LEU A 33 1.85 -5.01 18.73
N VAL A 34 1.59 -4.90 17.43
CA VAL A 34 2.20 -5.75 16.40
C VAL A 34 3.50 -5.13 15.91
N SER A 35 3.47 -3.84 15.59
CA SER A 35 4.60 -3.13 15.01
C SER A 35 4.52 -1.63 15.28
N ILE A 36 5.69 -0.99 15.30
CA ILE A 36 5.84 0.47 15.30
C ILE A 36 6.65 0.83 14.07
N ILE A 37 6.08 1.63 13.18
CA ILE A 37 6.81 2.18 12.05
C ILE A 37 7.24 3.60 12.41
N PRO A 38 8.56 3.87 12.49
CA PRO A 38 9.04 5.22 12.72
C PRO A 38 8.76 6.10 11.50
N PRO A 39 8.63 7.42 11.68
CA PRO A 39 8.45 8.33 10.57
C PRO A 39 9.63 8.29 9.62
N SER A 40 9.37 8.16 8.33
CA SER A 40 10.43 8.07 7.31
C SER A 40 11.20 9.38 7.14
N TYR A 41 10.55 10.54 7.30
CA TYR A 41 11.16 11.89 7.27
C TYR A 41 10.23 12.92 7.94
N GLY A 42 10.34 13.12 9.24
CA GLY A 42 9.58 14.15 9.94
C GLY A 42 8.06 13.94 10.02
N GLY A 43 7.60 12.72 9.73
CA GLY A 43 6.20 12.31 9.84
C GLY A 43 5.83 11.79 11.22
N LYS A 44 4.71 11.10 11.30
CA LYS A 44 4.17 10.52 12.54
C LYS A 44 4.62 9.08 12.73
N PHE A 45 4.76 8.63 13.97
CA PHE A 45 4.88 7.21 14.27
C PHE A 45 3.56 6.51 13.97
N HIS A 46 3.62 5.36 13.31
CA HIS A 46 2.48 4.49 13.06
C HIS A 46 2.57 3.27 13.97
N PHE A 47 1.52 3.03 14.73
CA PHE A 47 1.40 1.88 15.62
C PHE A 47 0.37 0.94 15.03
N PHE A 48 0.73 -0.33 14.90
CA PHE A 48 -0.14 -1.40 14.44
C PHE A 48 -0.51 -2.27 15.63
N TRP A 49 -1.80 -2.46 15.82
CA TRP A 49 -2.37 -3.19 16.93
C TRP A 49 -3.22 -4.33 16.43
N LYS A 50 -3.24 -5.45 17.13
CA LYS A 50 -4.20 -6.53 16.94
C LYS A 50 -4.90 -6.83 18.26
N LYS A 51 -6.12 -7.33 18.17
CA LYS A 51 -6.90 -7.78 19.33
C LYS A 51 -7.66 -9.04 18.96
N GLN A 52 -7.66 -10.02 19.83
CA GLN A 52 -8.48 -11.21 19.62
C GLN A 52 -9.97 -10.83 19.76
N GLU A 53 -10.77 -11.18 18.78
CA GLU A 53 -12.21 -10.99 18.87
C GLU A 53 -12.80 -11.94 19.90
N VAL A 54 -13.28 -11.40 21.01
CA VAL A 54 -14.08 -12.14 21.97
C VAL A 54 -15.51 -12.07 21.49
N SER A 55 -16.08 -13.18 21.01
CA SER A 55 -17.49 -13.24 20.61
C SER A 55 -18.36 -12.87 21.81
N ALA A 56 -18.94 -11.66 21.78
CA ALA A 56 -19.89 -11.22 22.78
C ALA A 56 -21.18 -12.04 22.70
N PRO A 57 -21.82 -12.36 23.84
CA PRO A 57 -23.13 -13.00 23.83
C PRO A 57 -24.14 -12.13 23.07
N LYS A 58 -25.01 -12.78 22.30
CA LYS A 58 -25.98 -12.19 21.34
C LYS A 58 -26.93 -11.10 21.88
N GLN A 59 -26.91 -10.75 23.14
CA GLN A 59 -27.87 -9.82 23.76
C GLN A 59 -27.45 -8.36 23.83
N ALA A 60 -26.20 -7.99 23.47
CA ALA A 60 -25.72 -6.60 23.55
C ALA A 60 -25.82 -5.82 22.21
N ARG A 61 -26.38 -6.41 21.16
CA ARG A 61 -26.34 -5.87 19.79
C ARG A 61 -27.49 -4.94 19.38
N GLU A 62 -28.50 -4.73 20.23
CA GLU A 62 -29.69 -3.94 19.83
C GLU A 62 -29.64 -2.46 20.22
N GLU A 63 -28.77 -2.03 21.12
CA GLU A 63 -28.77 -0.65 21.61
C GLU A 63 -27.85 0.32 20.85
N GLU A 64 -26.91 -0.16 20.01
CA GLU A 64 -25.93 0.71 19.31
C GLU A 64 -26.40 1.20 17.91
N ARG A 65 -27.57 0.81 17.46
CA ARG A 65 -28.08 1.15 16.10
C ARG A 65 -28.75 2.52 15.96
N ALA A 66 -28.89 3.29 17.02
CA ALA A 66 -29.70 4.51 17.00
C ALA A 66 -28.95 5.83 16.70
N ASP A 67 -27.60 5.88 16.82
CA ASP A 67 -26.88 7.16 16.81
C ASP A 67 -26.05 7.48 15.56
N THR A 68 -26.07 6.67 14.49
CA THR A 68 -25.16 6.86 13.35
C THR A 68 -25.82 7.41 12.06
N LEU A 69 -26.97 8.05 12.15
CA LEU A 69 -27.73 8.50 10.96
C LEU A 69 -27.74 10.01 10.72
N ASN A 70 -26.83 10.81 11.29
CA ASN A 70 -26.91 12.26 11.10
C ASN A 70 -25.59 13.02 10.85
N SER A 71 -24.71 12.55 9.97
CA SER A 71 -23.61 13.39 9.48
C SER A 71 -23.05 12.96 8.11
N LYS A 72 -23.87 13.13 7.06
CA LYS A 72 -23.36 13.15 5.67
C LYS A 72 -24.11 14.21 4.88
N GLN A 73 -23.57 15.42 4.87
CA GLN A 73 -23.77 16.43 3.81
C GLN A 73 -22.83 17.59 4.07
N SER A 74 -21.75 17.68 3.33
CA SER A 74 -21.15 18.93 2.84
C SER A 74 -19.64 18.80 2.61
N ALA A 75 -19.24 18.51 1.39
CA ALA A 75 -17.97 18.98 0.81
C ALA A 75 -17.93 18.65 -0.69
N GLU A 76 -18.73 19.32 -1.49
CA GLU A 76 -18.44 19.52 -2.91
C GLU A 76 -18.17 21.00 -3.15
N ASN A 77 -17.12 21.27 -3.91
CA ASN A 77 -16.70 22.50 -4.58
C ASN A 77 -15.46 23.20 -4.01
N LYS A 78 -14.34 22.94 -4.68
CA LYS A 78 -13.45 23.97 -5.26
C LYS A 78 -12.15 23.37 -5.76
N ALA A 79 -11.95 23.36 -7.07
CA ALA A 79 -10.69 23.81 -7.67
C ALA A 79 -10.80 23.79 -9.19
N LYS A 80 -10.93 24.96 -9.78
CA LYS A 80 -10.52 25.25 -11.16
C LYS A 80 -9.59 26.45 -11.07
N THR A 81 -8.34 26.28 -11.44
CA THR A 81 -7.60 27.37 -12.12
C THR A 81 -6.50 26.75 -12.99
N ALA A 82 -6.53 27.12 -14.23
CA ALA A 82 -5.66 26.69 -15.31
C ALA A 82 -4.23 27.22 -15.15
N ASN A 83 -3.26 26.46 -15.64
CA ASN A 83 -2.02 27.04 -16.13
C ASN A 83 -1.62 26.34 -17.46
N SER A 84 -1.36 27.16 -18.47
CA SER A 84 -1.11 26.79 -19.85
C SER A 84 0.36 26.39 -20.04
N GLY A 85 0.59 25.11 -20.20
CA GLY A 85 1.82 24.53 -20.72
C GLY A 85 1.41 23.41 -21.69
N SER A 86 2.10 23.27 -22.83
CA SER A 86 1.82 22.24 -23.84
C SER A 86 1.56 20.89 -23.20
N PRO A 87 0.56 20.11 -23.67
CA PRO A 87 0.17 18.88 -23.00
C PRO A 87 1.30 17.85 -23.09
N VAL A 88 1.98 17.60 -21.98
CA VAL A 88 2.68 16.34 -21.78
C VAL A 88 1.57 15.30 -21.68
N GLU A 89 1.48 14.40 -22.64
CA GLU A 89 0.52 13.31 -22.62
C GLU A 89 0.87 12.40 -21.42
N ILE A 90 0.27 12.70 -20.29
CA ILE A 90 0.34 11.84 -19.11
C ILE A 90 -0.70 10.76 -19.37
N THR A 91 -0.25 9.60 -19.80
CA THR A 91 -1.11 8.42 -19.85
C THR A 91 -1.43 8.02 -18.41
N GLN A 92 -2.66 8.29 -17.97
CA GLN A 92 -3.18 7.73 -16.73
C GLN A 92 -3.39 6.23 -16.91
N SER A 93 -3.21 5.45 -15.83
CA SER A 93 -3.56 4.03 -15.83
C SER A 93 -4.96 3.82 -16.41
N LYS A 94 -5.09 2.82 -17.28
CA LYS A 94 -6.38 2.43 -17.88
C LYS A 94 -7.27 1.65 -16.92
N PHE A 95 -6.79 1.31 -15.73
CA PHE A 95 -7.44 0.42 -14.77
C PHE A 95 -7.74 1.18 -13.48
N GLU A 96 -8.93 0.95 -12.94
CA GLU A 96 -9.44 1.59 -11.72
C GLU A 96 -9.80 0.54 -10.66
N VAL A 97 -10.09 1.01 -9.45
CA VAL A 97 -10.57 0.15 -8.36
C VAL A 97 -11.85 -0.56 -8.78
N GLY A 98 -11.89 -1.88 -8.59
CA GLY A 98 -12.97 -2.76 -9.02
C GLY A 98 -12.73 -3.46 -10.35
N ASP A 99 -11.79 -2.97 -11.17
CA ASP A 99 -11.43 -3.65 -12.43
C ASP A 99 -10.62 -4.92 -12.16
N THR A 100 -10.60 -5.81 -13.16
CA THR A 100 -9.73 -6.98 -13.13
C THR A 100 -8.33 -6.60 -13.58
N PHE A 101 -7.35 -6.73 -12.70
CA PHE A 101 -5.94 -6.49 -13.00
C PHE A 101 -5.42 -7.45 -14.09
N PRO A 102 -4.71 -6.96 -15.11
CA PRO A 102 -4.24 -7.77 -16.22
C PRO A 102 -3.31 -8.90 -15.78
N GLU A 103 -3.47 -10.04 -16.43
CA GLU A 103 -2.55 -11.15 -16.27
C GLU A 103 -1.22 -10.86 -16.94
N PHE A 104 -0.15 -11.17 -16.21
CA PHE A 104 1.21 -11.18 -16.71
C PHE A 104 2.06 -12.21 -15.96
N THR A 105 3.16 -12.62 -16.61
CA THR A 105 4.19 -13.46 -15.99
C THR A 105 5.55 -12.82 -16.27
N LEU A 106 6.29 -12.50 -15.21
CA LEU A 106 7.61 -11.85 -15.27
C LEU A 106 8.64 -12.65 -14.49
N GLN A 107 9.91 -12.54 -14.89
CA GLN A 107 11.00 -13.13 -14.13
C GLN A 107 11.25 -12.28 -12.86
N SER A 108 11.39 -12.94 -11.72
CA SER A 108 11.67 -12.27 -10.46
C SER A 108 13.18 -12.22 -10.19
N SER A 109 13.55 -11.33 -9.27
CA SER A 109 14.93 -11.20 -8.78
C SER A 109 15.46 -12.45 -8.04
N SER A 110 14.61 -13.44 -7.69
CA SER A 110 15.06 -14.77 -7.24
C SER A 110 15.52 -15.66 -8.39
N GLY A 111 15.03 -15.41 -9.59
CA GLY A 111 15.22 -16.20 -10.79
C GLY A 111 13.98 -16.99 -11.21
N ASP A 112 12.97 -17.09 -10.34
CA ASP A 112 11.71 -17.78 -10.61
C ASP A 112 10.78 -16.90 -11.45
N MET A 113 9.78 -17.55 -12.07
CA MET A 113 8.70 -16.82 -12.74
C MET A 113 7.61 -16.45 -11.73
N TYR A 114 7.18 -15.20 -11.76
CA TYR A 114 6.08 -14.68 -10.97
C TYR A 114 4.88 -14.41 -11.87
N SER A 115 3.73 -14.98 -11.54
CA SER A 115 2.51 -14.85 -12.33
C SER A 115 1.39 -14.19 -11.50
N THR A 116 0.73 -13.19 -12.05
CA THR A 116 -0.47 -12.62 -11.43
C THR A 116 -1.70 -13.51 -11.57
N ALA A 117 -1.65 -14.57 -12.40
CA ALA A 117 -2.71 -15.59 -12.45
C ALA A 117 -2.71 -16.51 -11.23
N ASP A 118 -1.58 -16.61 -10.52
CA ASP A 118 -1.36 -17.56 -9.43
C ASP A 118 -1.23 -16.86 -8.05
N LEU A 119 -1.86 -15.69 -7.88
CA LEU A 119 -1.84 -14.96 -6.62
C LEU A 119 -2.51 -15.78 -5.51
N SER A 120 -1.74 -16.16 -4.50
CA SER A 120 -2.25 -16.87 -3.32
C SER A 120 -2.62 -15.95 -2.16
N LYS A 121 -2.28 -14.67 -2.28
CA LYS A 121 -2.52 -13.62 -1.29
C LYS A 121 -2.88 -12.31 -1.98
N ASN A 122 -3.55 -11.41 -1.27
CA ASN A 122 -3.66 -10.04 -1.71
C ASN A 122 -2.26 -9.45 -1.82
N THR A 123 -1.97 -8.78 -2.93
CA THR A 123 -0.61 -8.36 -3.26
C THR A 123 -0.55 -6.88 -3.60
N ILE A 124 0.41 -6.19 -3.01
CA ILE A 124 0.79 -4.82 -3.37
C ILE A 124 1.77 -4.92 -4.54
N ILE A 125 1.37 -4.43 -5.71
CA ILE A 125 2.18 -4.41 -6.94
C ILE A 125 2.51 -2.96 -7.26
N TYR A 126 3.78 -2.56 -7.07
CA TYR A 126 4.19 -1.19 -7.36
C TYR A 126 5.10 -1.11 -8.58
N PHE A 127 4.72 -0.25 -9.54
CA PHE A 127 5.50 0.07 -10.73
C PHE A 127 6.37 1.30 -10.45
N TYR A 128 7.61 1.28 -10.92
CA TYR A 128 8.55 2.37 -10.72
C TYR A 128 9.55 2.51 -11.89
N PRO A 129 10.12 3.72 -12.10
CA PRO A 129 10.94 4.01 -13.28
C PRO A 129 12.23 3.21 -13.40
N ALA A 130 13.03 3.11 -12.32
CA ALA A 130 14.33 2.46 -12.38
C ALA A 130 14.93 2.20 -10.98
N ASP A 131 15.71 1.12 -10.87
CA ASP A 131 16.51 0.80 -9.68
C ASP A 131 17.55 1.87 -9.38
N GLY A 132 17.84 2.06 -8.09
CA GLY A 132 18.94 2.89 -7.60
C GLY A 132 18.75 4.40 -7.76
N THR A 133 17.65 4.88 -8.33
CA THR A 133 17.31 6.30 -8.29
C THR A 133 16.85 6.71 -6.90
N GLU A 134 17.01 7.98 -6.54
CA GLU A 134 16.72 8.49 -5.19
C GLU A 134 15.28 8.16 -4.77
N TYR A 135 14.28 8.59 -5.53
CA TYR A 135 12.87 8.39 -5.18
C TYR A 135 12.44 6.92 -5.21
N CYS A 136 13.00 6.10 -6.12
CA CYS A 136 12.69 4.67 -6.15
C CYS A 136 13.33 3.95 -4.95
N THR A 137 14.50 4.40 -4.52
CA THR A 137 15.16 3.88 -3.31
C THR A 137 14.38 4.24 -2.05
N ILE A 138 13.88 5.47 -1.94
CA ILE A 138 13.03 5.88 -0.81
C ILE A 138 11.76 5.02 -0.76
N GLN A 139 11.06 4.85 -1.88
CA GLN A 139 9.86 4.02 -1.94
C GLN A 139 10.13 2.56 -1.56
N ALA A 140 11.17 1.95 -2.14
CA ALA A 140 11.54 0.57 -1.84
C ALA A 140 11.90 0.36 -0.37
N LYS A 141 12.61 1.33 0.25
CA LYS A 141 12.89 1.32 1.69
C LYS A 141 11.64 1.47 2.55
N GLY A 142 10.73 2.36 2.18
CA GLY A 142 9.44 2.49 2.86
C GLY A 142 8.69 1.15 2.87
N PHE A 143 8.56 0.51 1.73
CA PHE A 143 7.95 -0.82 1.65
C PHE A 143 8.75 -1.90 2.39
N SER A 144 10.08 -1.80 2.45
CA SER A 144 10.89 -2.75 3.22
C SER A 144 10.66 -2.65 4.73
N ILE A 145 10.41 -1.43 5.24
CA ILE A 145 10.11 -1.19 6.67
C ILE A 145 8.78 -1.85 7.06
N ILE A 146 7.78 -1.79 6.19
CA ILE A 146 6.44 -2.32 6.48
C ILE A 146 6.27 -3.80 6.08
N TYR A 147 7.27 -4.43 5.44
CA TYR A 147 7.12 -5.74 4.81
C TYR A 147 6.67 -6.83 5.77
N ASP A 148 7.29 -6.92 6.93
CA ASP A 148 6.91 -7.91 7.95
C ASP A 148 5.47 -7.69 8.43
N THR A 149 5.07 -6.43 8.66
CA THR A 149 3.69 -6.07 9.03
C THR A 149 2.68 -6.49 7.96
N ILE A 150 2.97 -6.22 6.68
CA ILE A 150 2.12 -6.59 5.55
C ILE A 150 2.00 -8.12 5.41
N THR A 151 3.11 -8.84 5.57
CA THR A 151 3.11 -10.31 5.50
C THR A 151 2.38 -10.95 6.67
N ASP A 152 2.47 -10.40 7.87
CA ASP A 152 1.71 -10.83 9.05
C ASP A 152 0.19 -10.61 8.86
N MET A 153 -0.21 -9.59 8.11
CA MET A 153 -1.60 -9.35 7.68
C MET A 153 -2.06 -10.28 6.53
N GLY A 154 -1.20 -11.18 6.05
CA GLY A 154 -1.52 -12.13 4.98
C GLY A 154 -1.41 -11.58 3.57
N LEU A 155 -0.75 -10.44 3.38
CA LEU A 155 -0.49 -9.85 2.07
C LEU A 155 0.95 -10.11 1.60
N ASP A 156 1.26 -9.69 0.37
CA ASP A 156 2.61 -9.69 -0.20
C ASP A 156 2.92 -8.36 -0.93
N ILE A 157 4.20 -8.12 -1.21
CA ILE A 157 4.66 -6.93 -1.96
C ILE A 157 5.59 -7.37 -3.08
N VAL A 158 5.39 -6.81 -4.28
CA VAL A 158 6.32 -6.96 -5.41
C VAL A 158 6.54 -5.62 -6.10
N GLY A 159 7.78 -5.35 -6.51
CA GLY A 159 8.11 -4.19 -7.34
C GLY A 159 8.29 -4.59 -8.80
N VAL A 160 7.92 -3.70 -9.73
CA VAL A 160 8.02 -3.93 -11.19
C VAL A 160 8.73 -2.76 -11.85
N SER A 161 9.83 -3.01 -12.53
CA SER A 161 10.54 -2.02 -13.33
C SER A 161 11.19 -2.65 -14.58
N PRO A 162 11.66 -1.85 -15.56
CA PRO A 162 12.32 -2.36 -16.75
C PRO A 162 13.77 -2.79 -16.52
N ASP A 163 14.30 -2.70 -15.31
CA ASP A 163 15.67 -3.11 -15.00
C ASP A 163 15.82 -4.62 -15.07
N ASP A 164 16.96 -5.07 -15.56
CA ASP A 164 17.24 -6.50 -15.69
C ASP A 164 17.45 -7.21 -14.34
N ILE A 165 17.42 -8.53 -14.36
CA ILE A 165 17.55 -9.37 -13.17
C ILE A 165 18.85 -9.14 -12.40
N SER A 166 19.96 -8.81 -13.10
CA SER A 166 21.24 -8.55 -12.45
C SER A 166 21.20 -7.25 -11.65
N THR A 167 20.59 -6.23 -12.22
CA THR A 167 20.37 -4.93 -11.59
C THR A 167 19.43 -5.05 -10.39
N HIS A 168 18.30 -5.76 -10.55
CA HIS A 168 17.38 -6.07 -9.44
C HIS A 168 18.06 -6.82 -8.28
N LYS A 169 18.87 -7.84 -8.57
CA LYS A 169 19.62 -8.57 -7.53
C LYS A 169 20.57 -7.64 -6.77
N LYS A 170 21.29 -6.79 -7.50
CA LYS A 170 22.20 -5.81 -6.90
C LYS A 170 21.43 -4.81 -6.04
N PHE A 171 20.36 -4.21 -6.57
CA PHE A 171 19.56 -3.22 -5.84
C PHE A 171 18.93 -3.82 -4.57
N ARG A 172 18.35 -5.03 -4.66
CA ARG A 172 17.84 -5.76 -3.49
C ARG A 172 18.92 -5.98 -2.43
N SER A 173 20.10 -6.42 -2.84
CA SER A 173 21.22 -6.66 -1.92
C SER A 173 21.70 -5.38 -1.25
N ASP A 174 21.96 -4.32 -2.05
CA ASP A 174 22.50 -3.05 -1.56
C ASP A 174 21.54 -2.35 -0.61
N GLN A 175 20.23 -2.41 -0.89
CA GLN A 175 19.19 -1.74 -0.09
C GLN A 175 18.50 -2.67 0.93
N LYS A 176 18.88 -3.95 0.98
CA LYS A 176 18.29 -4.99 1.86
C LYS A 176 16.78 -5.11 1.68
N ILE A 177 16.31 -5.10 0.42
CA ILE A 177 14.89 -5.22 0.08
C ILE A 177 14.45 -6.68 0.28
N PRO A 178 13.46 -6.98 1.15
CA PRO A 178 13.06 -8.35 1.48
C PRO A 178 12.19 -9.03 0.42
N PHE A 179 11.43 -8.27 -0.35
CA PHE A 179 10.49 -8.75 -1.36
C PHE A 179 11.10 -8.86 -2.77
N HIS A 180 10.34 -9.45 -3.70
CA HIS A 180 10.79 -9.65 -5.07
C HIS A 180 10.64 -8.40 -5.93
N LEU A 181 11.63 -8.17 -6.80
CA LEU A 181 11.56 -7.22 -7.91
C LEU A 181 11.40 -8.00 -9.21
N LEU A 182 10.53 -7.53 -10.11
CA LEU A 182 10.13 -8.22 -11.32
C LEU A 182 10.60 -7.43 -12.55
N TYR A 183 11.24 -8.14 -13.48
CA TYR A 183 11.78 -7.57 -14.70
C TYR A 183 10.70 -7.43 -15.78
N ASP A 184 10.25 -6.20 -16.01
CA ASP A 184 9.34 -5.83 -17.11
C ASP A 184 10.15 -5.47 -18.37
N GLU A 185 10.61 -6.49 -19.08
CA GLU A 185 11.44 -6.35 -20.27
C GLU A 185 10.82 -5.41 -21.31
N GLY A 186 11.51 -4.29 -21.56
CA GLY A 186 11.03 -3.26 -22.50
C GLY A 186 9.75 -2.58 -22.06
N SER A 187 9.42 -2.60 -20.76
CA SER A 187 8.22 -1.99 -20.18
C SER A 187 6.90 -2.48 -20.80
N LYS A 188 6.84 -3.75 -21.22
CA LYS A 188 5.69 -4.32 -21.94
C LYS A 188 4.43 -4.39 -21.07
N VAL A 189 4.58 -4.76 -19.80
CA VAL A 189 3.47 -4.79 -18.85
C VAL A 189 3.04 -3.37 -18.50
N SER A 190 3.99 -2.49 -18.23
CA SER A 190 3.73 -1.07 -17.98
C SER A 190 3.01 -0.40 -19.15
N ASP A 191 3.36 -0.71 -20.41
CA ASP A 191 2.65 -0.20 -21.59
C ASP A 191 1.21 -0.72 -21.68
N LYS A 192 1.02 -2.02 -21.46
CA LYS A 192 -0.32 -2.66 -21.43
C LYS A 192 -1.23 -2.00 -20.40
N LEU A 193 -0.69 -1.63 -19.25
CA LEU A 193 -1.41 -0.93 -18.17
C LEU A 193 -1.62 0.57 -18.46
N GLY A 194 -0.98 1.14 -19.49
CA GLY A 194 -1.01 2.57 -19.78
C GLY A 194 -0.12 3.39 -18.85
N LEU A 195 0.89 2.79 -18.26
CA LEU A 195 1.78 3.43 -17.26
C LEU A 195 3.04 4.05 -17.88
N LEU A 196 3.11 4.28 -19.17
CA LEU A 196 4.32 4.86 -19.76
C LEU A 196 4.22 6.37 -19.90
N LYS A 197 5.24 7.07 -19.38
CA LYS A 197 5.49 8.47 -19.66
C LYS A 197 6.44 8.61 -20.84
N ARG A 198 6.08 9.47 -21.80
CA ARG A 198 6.84 9.73 -23.04
C ARG A 198 7.18 11.21 -23.19
N PRO A 199 8.08 11.76 -22.33
CA PRO A 199 8.51 13.14 -22.50
C PRO A 199 9.46 13.27 -23.72
N PRO A 200 9.44 14.38 -24.47
CA PRO A 200 10.46 14.67 -25.47
C PRO A 200 11.84 14.92 -24.82
N PRO A 201 12.98 14.54 -25.47
CA PRO A 201 13.07 13.69 -26.65
C PRO A 201 13.15 12.20 -26.24
N ASP A 202 12.17 11.41 -26.65
CA ASP A 202 12.16 9.92 -26.68
C ASP A 202 12.57 9.14 -25.40
N HIS A 203 12.45 9.72 -24.23
CA HIS A 203 12.63 9.01 -22.98
C HIS A 203 11.33 8.33 -22.55
N ILE A 204 11.29 7.01 -22.64
CA ILE A 204 10.13 6.21 -22.21
C ILE A 204 10.48 5.56 -20.88
N TYR A 205 9.67 5.77 -19.86
CA TYR A 205 9.83 5.11 -18.56
C TYR A 205 8.46 4.88 -17.89
N PRO A 206 8.33 3.85 -17.04
CA PRO A 206 7.12 3.63 -16.27
C PRO A 206 6.82 4.78 -15.33
N LEU A 207 5.53 5.09 -15.22
CA LEU A 207 5.00 5.92 -14.14
C LEU A 207 5.13 5.19 -12.81
N ARG A 208 5.18 5.96 -11.73
CA ARG A 208 5.07 5.42 -10.39
C ARG A 208 3.62 5.23 -10.04
N VAL A 209 3.16 3.97 -10.04
CA VAL A 209 1.78 3.60 -9.71
C VAL A 209 1.81 2.35 -8.85
N THR A 210 0.98 2.31 -7.82
CA THR A 210 0.83 1.14 -6.96
C THR A 210 -0.61 0.64 -7.01
N PHE A 211 -0.77 -0.68 -7.07
CA PHE A 211 -2.05 -1.36 -6.99
C PHE A 211 -2.06 -2.31 -5.80
N LEU A 212 -3.18 -2.40 -5.10
CA LEU A 212 -3.50 -3.52 -4.24
C LEU A 212 -4.46 -4.42 -5.00
N VAL A 213 -4.08 -5.68 -5.17
CA VAL A 213 -4.81 -6.66 -6.00
C VAL A 213 -5.13 -7.88 -5.15
N ASP A 214 -6.38 -8.37 -5.23
CA ASP A 214 -6.79 -9.59 -4.52
C ASP A 214 -6.37 -10.86 -5.29
N GLN A 215 -6.65 -12.02 -4.70
CA GLN A 215 -6.35 -13.33 -5.29
C GLN A 215 -7.12 -13.61 -6.59
N ASN A 216 -8.24 -12.92 -6.83
CA ASN A 216 -9.04 -12.99 -8.05
C ASN A 216 -8.60 -11.94 -9.09
N ARG A 217 -7.54 -11.20 -8.79
CA ARG A 217 -7.04 -10.06 -9.57
C ARG A 217 -7.98 -8.86 -9.59
N THR A 218 -8.88 -8.71 -8.63
CA THR A 218 -9.65 -7.47 -8.48
C THR A 218 -8.76 -6.40 -7.88
N ILE A 219 -8.74 -5.21 -8.48
CA ILE A 219 -8.04 -4.05 -7.93
C ILE A 219 -8.82 -3.52 -6.73
N LEU A 220 -8.26 -3.66 -5.53
CA LEU A 220 -8.85 -3.18 -4.28
C LEU A 220 -8.42 -1.75 -3.95
N GLY A 221 -7.25 -1.33 -4.42
CA GLY A 221 -6.70 0.00 -4.20
C GLY A 221 -5.75 0.42 -5.32
N LYS A 222 -5.65 1.74 -5.58
CA LYS A 222 -4.78 2.33 -6.58
C LYS A 222 -4.21 3.64 -6.08
N TRP A 223 -2.92 3.86 -6.29
CA TRP A 223 -2.20 5.10 -6.01
C TRP A 223 -1.40 5.50 -7.25
N ASP A 224 -1.67 6.66 -7.81
CA ASP A 224 -1.00 7.25 -8.99
C ASP A 224 -0.44 8.66 -8.69
N GLU A 225 -0.91 9.32 -7.64
CA GLU A 225 -0.31 10.52 -7.06
C GLU A 225 0.44 10.13 -5.78
N ILE A 226 1.75 9.83 -5.89
CA ILE A 226 2.54 9.21 -4.83
C ILE A 226 3.59 10.18 -4.30
N ASP A 227 3.48 10.53 -3.01
CA ASP A 227 4.61 11.02 -2.23
C ASP A 227 5.40 9.81 -1.68
N VAL A 228 6.59 9.58 -2.20
CA VAL A 228 7.41 8.42 -1.84
C VAL A 228 7.81 8.36 -0.37
N GLN A 229 7.73 9.49 0.35
CA GLN A 229 8.07 9.57 1.76
C GLN A 229 6.96 9.04 2.67
N THR A 230 5.69 9.16 2.25
CA THR A 230 4.52 8.72 3.03
C THR A 230 3.81 7.52 2.43
N HIS A 231 4.16 7.14 1.21
CA HIS A 231 3.42 6.16 0.43
C HIS A 231 3.23 4.81 1.12
N SER A 232 4.27 4.27 1.76
CA SER A 232 4.16 3.02 2.51
C SER A 232 3.14 3.11 3.64
N ASP A 233 3.08 4.24 4.33
CA ASP A 233 2.15 4.50 5.42
C ASP A 233 0.71 4.62 4.92
N ASP A 234 0.52 5.28 3.76
CA ASP A 234 -0.79 5.41 3.12
C ASP A 234 -1.33 4.05 2.69
N VAL A 235 -0.47 3.20 2.11
CA VAL A 235 -0.82 1.83 1.70
C VAL A 235 -1.20 0.97 2.90
N VAL A 236 -0.41 0.96 3.97
CA VAL A 236 -0.74 0.18 5.17
C VAL A 236 -2.04 0.65 5.81
N SER A 237 -2.24 1.97 5.93
CA SER A 237 -3.46 2.53 6.50
C SER A 237 -4.71 2.08 5.72
N PHE A 238 -4.62 2.04 4.40
CA PHE A 238 -5.68 1.57 3.53
C PHE A 238 -5.92 0.05 3.65
N VAL A 239 -4.85 -0.76 3.73
CA VAL A 239 -4.95 -2.21 3.94
C VAL A 239 -5.70 -2.53 5.22
N VAL A 240 -5.37 -1.87 6.33
CA VAL A 240 -6.07 -2.06 7.61
C VAL A 240 -7.55 -1.71 7.48
N GLU A 241 -7.88 -0.59 6.82
CA GLU A 241 -9.28 -0.18 6.62
C GLU A 241 -10.09 -1.21 5.81
N ILE A 242 -9.48 -1.84 4.79
CA ILE A 242 -10.13 -2.90 4.01
C ILE A 242 -10.33 -4.17 4.85
N LEU A 243 -9.33 -4.58 5.62
CA LEU A 243 -9.44 -5.78 6.45
C LEU A 243 -10.55 -5.62 7.48
N ASP A 244 -10.65 -4.47 8.14
CA ASP A 244 -11.70 -4.16 9.10
C ASP A 244 -13.11 -4.18 8.46
N LYS A 245 -13.24 -3.68 7.22
CA LYS A 245 -14.53 -3.70 6.50
C LYS A 245 -14.96 -5.11 6.11
N ASN A 246 -14.03 -5.94 5.65
CA ASN A 246 -14.33 -7.31 5.23
C ASN A 246 -14.76 -8.17 6.42
N GLU A 247 -14.10 -8.05 7.57
CA GLU A 247 -14.51 -8.75 8.78
C GLU A 247 -15.90 -8.35 9.27
N ASN A 248 -16.28 -7.09 9.12
CA ASN A 248 -17.61 -6.61 9.50
C ASN A 248 -18.71 -7.04 8.50
N ALA A 249 -18.36 -7.29 7.23
CA ALA A 249 -19.30 -7.76 6.22
C ALA A 249 -19.65 -9.25 6.39
N GLU A 250 -18.70 -10.07 6.84
CA GLU A 250 -18.93 -11.51 7.11
C GLU A 250 -19.78 -11.77 8.37
N LYS A 251 -19.94 -10.78 9.23
CA LYS A 251 -20.70 -10.85 10.49
C LYS A 251 -22.18 -10.46 10.36
N ASN A 252 -22.63 -10.00 9.19
CA ASN A 252 -24.02 -9.59 8.92
C ASN A 252 -24.72 -10.56 8.01
#